data_fed1ba9f3cb03c7945638f354583fe48
#
_entry.id   fed1ba9f3cb03c7945638f354583fe48
#
_cell.length_a   1.000
_cell.length_b   1.000
_cell.length_c   1.000
_cell.angle_alpha   90.00
_cell.angle_beta   90.00
_cell.angle_gamma   90.00
#
_symmetry.space_group_name_H-M   'P 1'
#
loop_
_entity.id
_entity.type
_entity.pdbx_description
1 polymer ?
#
loop_
_entity_poly.entity_id
_entity_poly.type
_entity_poly.pdbx_seq_one_letter_code
_entity_poly.pdbx_strand_id
1 'polypeptide(L)'
;HVDEREPLYAALFNKSSVFCQNYDSPYLLYPLTAPHGASRSGLLTFSPANITAADRVELPVESSFMKLLDLDRCYSVSRVPVSGGGELVLYDLHLSAYTSDGTIATEQLALLLADMQAEYEKGSWCVAGGDFNKDLLGDSSVYFGAAEQEYSWAQPIPEGVFDSYDVQLVAPLDENDPVPSCRNADGPYHDGQYVLTVDGFLVTPNVAVDSAAVLDTGFAYSDHNPVQMTFTLQK
;
A
#
# COMPACT_ATOMS: atom_id res chain seq x y z
N HIS A 1 -8.33 -6.80 24.61
CA HIS A 1 -7.20 -6.17 23.90
C HIS A 1 -6.61 -7.21 22.97
N VAL A 2 -6.55 -6.91 21.68
CA VAL A 2 -5.94 -7.77 20.66
C VAL A 2 -4.69 -7.06 20.16
N ASP A 3 -3.56 -7.76 20.12
CA ASP A 3 -2.32 -7.29 19.47
C ASP A 3 -1.96 -8.30 18.38
N GLU A 4 -2.19 -7.93 17.14
CA GLU A 4 -1.94 -8.78 15.96
C GLU A 4 -0.45 -8.87 15.61
N ARG A 5 0.40 -8.00 16.16
CA ARG A 5 1.85 -8.01 15.90
C ARG A 5 2.53 -9.19 16.59
N GLU A 6 2.11 -9.53 17.82
CA GLU A 6 2.74 -10.63 18.57
C GLU A 6 2.75 -11.96 17.81
N PRO A 7 1.61 -12.46 17.27
CA PRO A 7 1.63 -13.69 16.48
C PRO A 7 2.46 -13.58 15.20
N LEU A 8 2.52 -12.40 14.55
CA LEU A 8 3.37 -12.18 13.37
C LEU A 8 4.86 -12.22 13.73
N TYR A 9 5.28 -11.57 14.83
CA TYR A 9 6.65 -11.65 15.31
C TYR A 9 7.03 -13.08 15.72
N ALA A 10 6.11 -13.82 16.33
CA ALA A 10 6.35 -15.21 16.69
C ALA A 10 6.50 -16.11 15.45
N ALA A 11 5.68 -15.91 14.42
CA ALA A 11 5.74 -16.67 13.17
C ALA A 11 6.99 -16.34 12.35
N LEU A 12 7.46 -15.10 12.40
CA LEU A 12 8.57 -14.56 11.59
C LEU A 12 9.78 -14.15 12.46
N PHE A 13 10.00 -14.82 13.59
CA PHE A 13 11.01 -14.47 14.61
C PHE A 13 12.43 -14.37 14.08
N ASN A 14 12.75 -15.05 12.94
CA ASN A 14 14.06 -15.08 12.31
C ASN A 14 14.21 -14.00 11.20
N LYS A 15 13.26 -13.10 11.07
CA LYS A 15 13.29 -11.99 10.10
C LYS A 15 13.68 -10.70 10.79
N SER A 16 14.39 -9.83 10.07
CA SER A 16 14.49 -8.41 10.42
C SER A 16 13.13 -7.77 10.24
N SER A 17 12.72 -6.89 11.15
CA SER A 17 11.39 -6.28 11.09
C SER A 17 11.41 -4.81 11.46
N VAL A 18 10.51 -4.04 10.85
CA VAL A 18 10.27 -2.63 11.13
C VAL A 18 8.77 -2.42 11.28
N PHE A 19 8.37 -1.81 12.40
CA PHE A 19 7.01 -1.34 12.61
C PHE A 19 6.97 0.18 12.51
N CYS A 20 6.14 0.69 11.61
CA CYS A 20 5.93 2.10 11.36
C CYS A 20 4.49 2.47 11.71
N GLN A 21 4.30 3.17 12.82
CA GLN A 21 2.96 3.54 13.31
C GLN A 21 2.36 4.62 12.43
N ASN A 22 1.19 4.35 11.85
CA ASN A 22 0.44 5.30 11.03
C ASN A 22 -0.87 5.76 11.66
N TYR A 23 -1.24 5.26 12.84
CA TYR A 23 -2.40 5.71 13.60
C TYR A 23 -2.28 5.40 15.08
N ASP A 24 -2.62 6.36 15.93
CA ASP A 24 -2.75 6.15 17.38
C ASP A 24 -3.90 7.01 17.93
N SER A 25 -4.99 6.35 18.28
CA SER A 25 -6.11 7.01 18.93
C SER A 25 -6.35 6.42 20.32
N PRO A 26 -6.35 7.22 21.37
CA PRO A 26 -6.68 6.74 22.70
C PRO A 26 -8.15 6.30 22.82
N TYR A 27 -9.02 6.81 21.94
CA TYR A 27 -10.42 6.43 21.89
C TYR A 27 -11.06 6.72 20.53
N LEU A 28 -11.21 5.68 19.71
CA LEU A 28 -11.92 5.75 18.44
C LEU A 28 -13.42 5.57 18.70
N LEU A 29 -14.19 6.65 18.53
CA LEU A 29 -15.64 6.70 18.76
C LEU A 29 -16.48 5.95 17.71
N TYR A 30 -15.89 5.55 16.63
CA TYR A 30 -16.58 4.87 15.52
C TYR A 30 -16.48 3.33 15.65
N PRO A 31 -17.53 2.55 15.27
CA PRO A 31 -18.91 3.01 15.05
C PRO A 31 -19.57 3.51 16.34
N LEU A 32 -20.43 4.53 16.23
CA LEU A 32 -21.05 5.17 17.40
C LEU A 32 -21.83 4.21 18.31
N THR A 33 -22.37 3.12 17.74
CA THR A 33 -23.14 2.09 18.48
C THR A 33 -22.26 1.02 19.14
N ALA A 34 -21.00 0.92 18.72
CA ALA A 34 -20.04 -0.05 19.26
C ALA A 34 -18.59 0.47 19.08
N PRO A 35 -18.17 1.51 19.83
CA PRO A 35 -16.87 2.17 19.62
C PRO A 35 -15.72 1.19 19.77
N HIS A 36 -14.72 1.31 18.89
CA HIS A 36 -13.49 0.48 18.95
C HIS A 36 -12.63 0.78 20.18
N GLY A 37 -12.76 1.98 20.79
CA GLY A 37 -11.93 2.38 21.93
C GLY A 37 -10.51 2.74 21.50
N ALA A 38 -9.51 2.41 22.32
CA ALA A 38 -8.11 2.67 21.96
C ALA A 38 -7.71 1.82 20.76
N SER A 39 -7.23 2.46 19.70
CA SER A 39 -6.84 1.81 18.45
C SER A 39 -5.48 2.30 17.98
N ARG A 40 -4.60 1.36 17.63
CA ARG A 40 -3.29 1.63 17.03
C ARG A 40 -3.12 0.78 15.80
N SER A 41 -2.70 1.39 14.69
CA SER A 41 -2.34 0.67 13.47
C SER A 41 -1.00 1.16 12.92
N GLY A 42 -0.43 0.37 12.02
CA GLY A 42 0.85 0.70 11.39
C GLY A 42 1.18 -0.26 10.26
N LEU A 43 2.26 0.07 9.60
CA LEU A 43 2.89 -0.72 8.56
C LEU A 43 3.93 -1.63 9.21
N LEU A 44 3.99 -2.88 8.77
CA LEU A 44 4.89 -3.86 9.35
C LEU A 44 5.66 -4.60 8.26
N THR A 45 6.92 -4.25 8.11
CA THR A 45 7.83 -4.84 7.12
C THR A 45 8.65 -5.95 7.77
N PHE A 46 8.70 -7.13 7.13
CA PHE A 46 9.61 -8.22 7.47
C PHE A 46 10.57 -8.50 6.32
N SER A 47 11.85 -8.70 6.65
CA SER A 47 12.89 -9.01 5.67
C SER A 47 13.74 -10.21 6.10
N PRO A 48 14.00 -11.16 5.20
CA PRO A 48 14.99 -12.21 5.46
C PRO A 48 16.42 -11.67 5.52
N ALA A 49 16.69 -10.54 4.87
CA ALA A 49 17.93 -9.81 4.94
C ALA A 49 17.89 -8.79 6.10
N ASN A 50 19.07 -8.39 6.57
CA ASN A 50 19.15 -7.42 7.66
C ASN A 50 18.74 -6.03 7.18
N ILE A 51 17.79 -5.41 7.87
CA ILE A 51 17.45 -4.00 7.69
C ILE A 51 18.42 -3.19 8.55
N THR A 52 19.24 -2.34 7.94
CA THR A 52 20.29 -1.58 8.62
C THR A 52 19.85 -0.22 9.10
N ALA A 53 18.83 0.37 8.45
CA ALA A 53 18.21 1.62 8.85
C ALA A 53 16.73 1.61 8.44
N ALA A 54 15.92 2.35 9.18
CA ALA A 54 14.53 2.55 8.85
C ALA A 54 14.05 3.93 9.30
N ASP A 55 13.22 4.56 8.49
CA ASP A 55 12.65 5.86 8.72
C ASP A 55 11.12 5.81 8.54
N ARG A 56 10.43 6.68 9.28
CA ARG A 56 9.01 6.98 9.12
C ARG A 56 8.86 8.34 8.46
N VAL A 57 8.21 8.39 7.32
CA VAL A 57 7.92 9.64 6.62
C VAL A 57 6.43 9.95 6.76
N GLU A 58 6.13 11.07 7.39
CA GLU A 58 4.77 11.55 7.59
C GLU A 58 4.18 12.05 6.27
N LEU A 59 2.93 11.68 6.01
CA LEU A 59 2.20 12.10 4.83
C LEU A 59 1.20 13.22 5.21
N PRO A 60 0.92 14.17 4.30
CA PRO A 60 -0.12 15.16 4.51
C PRO A 60 -1.48 14.47 4.66
N VAL A 61 -2.29 14.99 5.58
CA VAL A 61 -3.67 14.55 5.82
C VAL A 61 -4.58 15.77 5.83
N GLU A 62 -5.87 15.57 5.56
CA GLU A 62 -6.82 16.68 5.60
C GLU A 62 -6.86 17.37 6.98
N SER A 63 -6.88 18.71 6.97
CA SER A 63 -6.87 19.53 8.20
C SER A 63 -8.26 19.86 8.75
N SER A 64 -9.32 19.28 8.17
CA SER A 64 -10.72 19.57 8.52
C SER A 64 -11.17 18.86 9.81
N PHE A 65 -12.40 19.15 10.26
CA PHE A 65 -13.04 18.46 11.39
C PHE A 65 -13.14 16.94 11.18
N MET A 66 -13.03 16.48 9.93
CA MET A 66 -12.91 15.07 9.56
C MET A 66 -11.61 14.43 10.07
N LYS A 67 -10.61 15.21 10.49
CA LYS A 67 -9.36 14.72 11.11
C LYS A 67 -9.59 13.84 12.37
N LEU A 68 -10.76 13.96 13.02
CA LEU A 68 -11.16 13.06 14.10
C LEU A 68 -11.50 11.64 13.63
N LEU A 69 -11.68 11.46 12.31
CA LEU A 69 -11.99 10.19 11.67
C LEU A 69 -10.91 9.78 10.66
N ASP A 70 -10.02 10.71 10.28
CA ASP A 70 -8.92 10.44 9.36
C ASP A 70 -7.69 9.93 10.11
N LEU A 71 -7.04 8.94 9.51
CA LEU A 71 -5.87 8.29 10.06
C LEU A 71 -4.62 9.16 9.81
N ASP A 72 -3.72 9.23 10.78
CA ASP A 72 -2.37 9.73 10.53
C ASP A 72 -1.70 8.81 9.51
N ARG A 73 -1.33 9.33 8.34
CA ARG A 73 -0.74 8.55 7.26
C ARG A 73 0.77 8.71 7.23
N CYS A 74 1.45 7.63 6.89
CA CYS A 74 2.89 7.64 6.65
C CYS A 74 3.25 6.54 5.64
N TYR A 75 4.47 6.59 5.13
CA TYR A 75 5.14 5.41 4.59
C TYR A 75 6.39 5.10 5.42
N SER A 76 6.79 3.85 5.42
CA SER A 76 8.06 3.44 6.00
C SER A 76 9.12 3.32 4.92
N VAL A 77 10.36 3.63 5.27
CA VAL A 77 11.55 3.43 4.43
C VAL A 77 12.44 2.44 5.15
N SER A 78 12.78 1.33 4.50
CA SER A 78 13.67 0.31 5.07
C SER A 78 14.86 0.06 4.14
N ARG A 79 16.08 0.13 4.67
CA ARG A 79 17.33 0.00 3.91
C ARG A 79 17.92 -1.38 4.10
N VAL A 80 18.11 -2.09 2.99
CA VAL A 80 18.66 -3.45 2.95
C VAL A 80 19.92 -3.45 2.08
N PRO A 81 21.10 -3.68 2.67
CA PRO A 81 22.36 -3.78 1.91
C PRO A 81 22.32 -4.95 0.92
N VAL A 82 22.77 -4.70 -0.30
CA VAL A 82 22.84 -5.71 -1.37
C VAL A 82 24.26 -6.25 -1.49
N SER A 83 24.38 -7.57 -1.65
CA SER A 83 25.66 -8.22 -1.88
C SER A 83 26.32 -7.70 -3.16
N GLY A 84 27.55 -7.22 -3.06
CA GLY A 84 28.26 -6.58 -4.17
C GLY A 84 28.19 -5.06 -4.17
N GLY A 85 27.57 -4.47 -3.19
CA GLY A 85 27.47 -3.01 -2.93
C GLY A 85 26.14 -2.41 -3.38
N GLY A 86 25.80 -1.28 -2.78
CA GLY A 86 24.52 -0.59 -2.95
C GLY A 86 23.48 -1.04 -1.94
N GLU A 87 22.30 -0.43 -2.03
CA GLU A 87 21.17 -0.67 -1.13
C GLU A 87 19.88 -0.88 -1.92
N LEU A 88 19.07 -1.83 -1.46
CA LEU A 88 17.65 -1.90 -1.80
C LEU A 88 16.88 -1.09 -0.76
N VAL A 89 16.16 -0.08 -1.21
CA VAL A 89 15.29 0.76 -0.39
C VAL A 89 13.85 0.30 -0.59
N LEU A 90 13.27 -0.22 0.48
CA LEU A 90 11.89 -0.72 0.50
C LEU A 90 11.00 0.33 1.14
N TYR A 91 9.91 0.64 0.47
CA TYR A 91 8.86 1.52 0.95
C TYR A 91 7.59 0.71 1.18
N ASP A 92 7.02 0.80 2.38
CA ASP A 92 5.76 0.19 2.75
C ASP A 92 4.76 1.33 2.99
N LEU A 93 3.62 1.31 2.31
CA LEU A 93 2.69 2.44 2.24
C LEU A 93 1.24 2.06 2.43
N HIS A 94 0.46 3.01 2.94
CA HIS A 94 -0.99 2.98 2.92
C HIS A 94 -1.49 4.42 2.78
N LEU A 95 -1.89 4.81 1.56
CA LEU A 95 -2.34 6.16 1.24
C LEU A 95 -3.76 6.42 1.78
N SER A 96 -4.15 7.69 1.82
CA SER A 96 -5.48 8.08 2.28
C SER A 96 -6.58 7.61 1.33
N ALA A 97 -7.63 7.02 1.93
CA ALA A 97 -8.92 6.79 1.29
C ALA A 97 -9.85 8.00 1.50
N TYR A 98 -10.99 8.01 0.84
CA TYR A 98 -12.14 8.88 1.16
C TYR A 98 -11.88 10.39 1.15
N THR A 99 -10.91 10.87 0.40
CA THR A 99 -10.77 12.31 0.15
C THR A 99 -11.79 12.73 -0.89
N SER A 100 -12.54 13.80 -0.62
CA SER A 100 -13.68 14.23 -1.43
C SER A 100 -13.37 14.49 -2.91
N ASP A 101 -12.09 14.72 -3.23
CA ASP A 101 -11.59 15.02 -4.58
C ASP A 101 -10.36 14.19 -4.98
N GLY A 102 -9.88 13.31 -4.11
CA GLY A 102 -8.71 12.45 -4.37
C GLY A 102 -7.35 13.18 -4.37
N THR A 103 -7.31 14.48 -4.07
CA THR A 103 -6.09 15.29 -4.14
C THR A 103 -5.07 14.90 -3.10
N ILE A 104 -5.48 14.64 -1.86
CA ILE A 104 -4.57 14.25 -0.76
C ILE A 104 -3.78 12.97 -1.10
N ALA A 105 -4.46 11.92 -1.56
CA ALA A 105 -3.78 10.68 -1.95
C ALA A 105 -2.81 10.91 -3.13
N THR A 106 -3.13 11.84 -4.02
CA THR A 106 -2.24 12.24 -5.13
C THR A 106 -1.03 13.02 -4.62
N GLU A 107 -1.21 13.94 -3.67
CA GLU A 107 -0.10 14.64 -3.02
C GLU A 107 0.80 13.69 -2.22
N GLN A 108 0.21 12.73 -1.52
CA GLN A 108 0.95 11.68 -0.80
C GLN A 108 1.77 10.82 -1.77
N LEU A 109 1.20 10.43 -2.90
CA LEU A 109 1.90 9.69 -3.95
C LEU A 109 3.06 10.52 -4.53
N ALA A 110 2.86 11.80 -4.81
CA ALA A 110 3.91 12.68 -5.34
C ALA A 110 5.10 12.81 -4.38
N LEU A 111 4.86 12.85 -3.06
CA LEU A 111 5.94 12.84 -2.06
C LEU A 111 6.74 11.55 -2.09
N LEU A 112 6.07 10.41 -2.17
CA LEU A 112 6.72 9.11 -2.30
C LEU A 112 7.56 9.01 -3.58
N LEU A 113 6.99 9.44 -4.71
CA LEU A 113 7.69 9.43 -6.01
C LEU A 113 8.96 10.31 -5.97
N ALA A 114 8.88 11.47 -5.35
CA ALA A 114 10.04 12.35 -5.19
C ALA A 114 11.15 11.74 -4.31
N ASP A 115 10.78 11.04 -3.25
CA ASP A 115 11.72 10.32 -2.38
C ASP A 115 12.38 9.14 -3.13
N MET A 116 11.58 8.32 -3.83
CA MET A 116 12.09 7.22 -4.65
C MET A 116 13.03 7.72 -5.75
N GLN A 117 12.69 8.83 -6.42
CA GLN A 117 13.55 9.48 -7.42
C GLN A 117 14.88 9.90 -6.81
N ALA A 118 14.87 10.56 -5.66
CA ALA A 118 16.08 11.02 -4.97
C ALA A 118 16.98 9.85 -4.51
N GLU A 119 16.42 8.72 -4.12
CA GLU A 119 17.19 7.52 -3.79
C GLU A 119 17.72 6.81 -5.05
N TYR A 120 16.94 6.76 -6.12
CA TYR A 120 17.39 6.24 -7.41
C TYR A 120 18.58 7.02 -7.98
N GLU A 121 18.56 8.35 -7.89
CA GLU A 121 19.66 9.22 -8.32
C GLU A 121 20.96 9.01 -7.52
N LYS A 122 20.87 8.49 -6.29
CA LYS A 122 22.03 8.06 -5.49
C LYS A 122 22.54 6.67 -5.90
N GLY A 123 21.83 5.96 -6.81
CA GLY A 123 22.14 4.63 -7.28
C GLY A 123 21.52 3.50 -6.47
N SER A 124 20.55 3.78 -5.62
CA SER A 124 19.77 2.78 -4.90
C SER A 124 18.78 2.08 -5.81
N TRP A 125 18.42 0.84 -5.50
CA TRP A 125 17.24 0.18 -6.06
C TRP A 125 16.05 0.49 -5.17
N CYS A 126 14.95 0.98 -5.75
CA CYS A 126 13.77 1.35 -4.96
C CYS A 126 12.57 0.50 -5.34
N VAL A 127 11.91 -0.06 -4.35
CA VAL A 127 10.66 -0.81 -4.47
C VAL A 127 9.69 -0.30 -3.41
N ALA A 128 8.53 0.15 -3.83
CA ALA A 128 7.42 0.47 -2.93
C ALA A 128 6.30 -0.55 -3.11
N GLY A 129 5.57 -0.87 -2.04
CA GLY A 129 4.40 -1.73 -2.08
C GLY A 129 3.41 -1.40 -0.99
N GLY A 130 2.13 -1.63 -1.25
CA GLY A 130 1.05 -1.43 -0.30
C GLY A 130 -0.25 -1.01 -0.93
N ASP A 131 -1.13 -0.46 -0.10
CA ASP A 131 -2.45 0.03 -0.49
C ASP A 131 -2.37 1.51 -0.91
N PHE A 132 -2.61 1.75 -2.19
CA PHE A 132 -2.62 3.10 -2.76
C PHE A 132 -3.95 3.83 -2.56
N ASN A 133 -5.00 3.13 -2.19
CA ASN A 133 -6.37 3.65 -2.18
C ASN A 133 -6.76 4.35 -3.50
N LYS A 134 -6.19 3.89 -4.60
CA LYS A 134 -6.43 4.32 -5.98
C LYS A 134 -6.76 3.10 -6.83
N ASP A 135 -7.64 3.25 -7.80
CA ASP A 135 -7.83 2.21 -8.81
C ASP A 135 -6.58 2.17 -9.72
N LEU A 136 -5.74 1.17 -9.49
CA LEU A 136 -4.46 1.04 -10.18
C LEU A 136 -4.60 0.58 -11.63
N LEU A 137 -5.78 0.03 -12.00
CA LEU A 137 -6.10 -0.41 -13.36
C LEU A 137 -6.78 0.71 -14.18
N GLY A 138 -7.09 1.85 -13.53
CA GLY A 138 -7.81 2.97 -14.11
C GLY A 138 -9.33 2.76 -14.18
N ASP A 139 -9.77 1.57 -14.55
CA ASP A 139 -11.15 1.12 -14.51
C ASP A 139 -11.20 -0.38 -14.23
N SER A 140 -11.19 -0.73 -12.96
CA SER A 140 -11.24 -2.12 -12.50
C SER A 140 -12.52 -2.86 -12.92
N SER A 141 -13.61 -2.14 -13.19
CA SER A 141 -14.89 -2.75 -13.61
C SER A 141 -14.79 -3.48 -14.95
N VAL A 142 -13.90 -3.03 -15.82
CA VAL A 142 -13.62 -3.67 -17.12
C VAL A 142 -13.11 -5.10 -16.96
N TYR A 143 -12.33 -5.35 -15.91
CA TYR A 143 -11.70 -6.67 -15.69
C TYR A 143 -12.53 -7.58 -14.83
N PHE A 144 -13.24 -7.05 -13.84
CA PHE A 144 -13.95 -7.87 -12.85
C PHE A 144 -15.46 -7.98 -13.10
N GLY A 145 -15.98 -7.25 -14.12
CA GLY A 145 -17.42 -7.30 -14.45
C GLY A 145 -18.33 -6.80 -13.31
N ALA A 146 -17.76 -6.12 -12.34
CA ALA A 146 -18.51 -5.55 -11.24
C ALA A 146 -19.40 -4.42 -11.74
N ALA A 147 -20.57 -4.26 -11.13
CA ALA A 147 -21.46 -3.14 -11.43
C ALA A 147 -20.71 -1.83 -11.19
N GLU A 148 -20.77 -0.92 -12.18
CA GLU A 148 -20.30 0.44 -12.02
C GLU A 148 -20.92 1.02 -10.74
N GLN A 149 -20.08 1.42 -9.79
CA GLN A 149 -20.55 2.23 -8.68
C GLN A 149 -20.52 3.69 -9.11
N GLU A 150 -21.64 4.37 -8.97
CA GLU A 150 -21.78 5.81 -9.27
C GLU A 150 -20.75 6.65 -8.50
N TYR A 151 -20.20 6.11 -7.40
CA TYR A 151 -19.17 6.72 -6.57
C TYR A 151 -18.19 5.64 -6.08
N SER A 152 -17.12 5.40 -6.84
CA SER A 152 -15.99 4.63 -6.32
C SER A 152 -15.23 5.47 -5.28
N TRP A 153 -14.93 4.89 -4.14
CA TRP A 153 -14.06 5.51 -3.14
C TRP A 153 -12.60 5.58 -3.61
N ALA A 154 -12.19 4.67 -4.52
CA ALA A 154 -10.87 4.67 -5.13
C ALA A 154 -10.95 5.26 -6.54
N GLN A 155 -10.48 6.49 -6.70
CA GLN A 155 -10.37 7.13 -8.00
C GLN A 155 -9.12 6.64 -8.73
N PRO A 156 -9.09 6.61 -10.06
CA PRO A 156 -7.88 6.37 -10.82
C PRO A 156 -6.74 7.32 -10.43
N ILE A 157 -5.50 6.89 -10.65
CA ILE A 157 -4.35 7.81 -10.53
C ILE A 157 -4.45 8.83 -11.66
N PRO A 158 -4.39 10.15 -11.38
CA PRO A 158 -4.47 11.17 -12.43
C PRO A 158 -3.35 11.02 -13.47
N GLU A 159 -3.68 11.32 -14.72
CA GLU A 159 -2.67 11.37 -15.79
C GLU A 159 -1.53 12.35 -15.45
N GLY A 160 -0.32 12.01 -15.87
CA GLY A 160 0.86 12.86 -15.69
C GLY A 160 1.52 12.83 -14.31
N VAL A 161 0.96 12.12 -13.32
CA VAL A 161 1.56 12.04 -11.97
C VAL A 161 2.98 11.47 -12.01
N PHE A 162 3.27 10.56 -12.94
CA PHE A 162 4.58 9.93 -13.10
C PHE A 162 5.53 10.66 -14.06
N ASP A 163 5.07 11.63 -14.83
CA ASP A 163 5.84 12.22 -15.95
C ASP A 163 7.19 12.85 -15.54
N SER A 164 7.33 13.25 -14.29
CA SER A 164 8.55 13.87 -13.75
C SER A 164 9.45 12.91 -12.98
N TYR A 165 9.13 11.62 -12.94
CA TYR A 165 9.84 10.64 -12.12
C TYR A 165 10.20 9.40 -12.92
N ASP A 166 11.41 8.88 -12.71
CA ASP A 166 11.85 7.60 -13.24
C ASP A 166 11.32 6.46 -12.35
N VAL A 167 10.00 6.37 -12.21
CA VAL A 167 9.31 5.37 -11.39
C VAL A 167 8.16 4.76 -12.19
N GLN A 168 8.04 3.46 -12.16
CA GLN A 168 7.00 2.69 -12.85
C GLN A 168 5.98 2.13 -11.85
N LEU A 169 4.69 2.30 -12.15
CA LEU A 169 3.61 1.59 -11.47
C LEU A 169 3.52 0.15 -11.99
N VAL A 170 3.40 -0.79 -11.06
CA VAL A 170 3.16 -2.22 -11.32
C VAL A 170 1.85 -2.60 -10.63
N ALA A 171 0.75 -2.50 -11.36
CA ALA A 171 -0.55 -3.01 -10.94
C ALA A 171 -0.62 -4.51 -11.26
N PRO A 172 -0.81 -5.39 -10.26
CA PRO A 172 -0.88 -6.82 -10.52
C PRO A 172 -2.20 -7.18 -11.22
N LEU A 173 -2.10 -7.76 -12.42
CA LEU A 173 -3.24 -8.20 -13.22
C LEU A 173 -2.84 -9.37 -14.11
N ASP A 174 -3.59 -10.47 -14.06
CA ASP A 174 -3.63 -11.48 -15.12
C ASP A 174 -4.93 -11.30 -15.92
N GLU A 175 -4.84 -10.82 -17.15
CA GLU A 175 -6.01 -10.57 -18.00
C GLU A 175 -6.80 -11.85 -18.36
N ASN A 176 -6.17 -13.04 -18.25
CA ASN A 176 -6.83 -14.32 -18.55
C ASN A 176 -7.58 -14.88 -17.33
N ASP A 177 -7.13 -14.52 -16.11
CA ASP A 177 -7.74 -14.97 -14.85
C ASP A 177 -7.64 -13.82 -13.83
N PRO A 178 -8.41 -12.73 -14.01
CA PRO A 178 -8.27 -11.53 -13.20
C PRO A 178 -8.76 -11.74 -11.77
N VAL A 179 -7.88 -11.51 -10.82
CA VAL A 179 -8.15 -11.54 -9.38
C VAL A 179 -8.06 -10.15 -8.80
N PRO A 180 -9.12 -9.62 -8.16
CA PRO A 180 -9.09 -8.30 -7.54
C PRO A 180 -8.28 -8.30 -6.25
N SER A 181 -7.61 -7.19 -5.95
CA SER A 181 -6.86 -7.05 -4.70
C SER A 181 -7.73 -6.62 -3.52
N CYS A 182 -8.84 -5.94 -3.77
CA CYS A 182 -9.69 -5.40 -2.72
C CYS A 182 -11.17 -5.51 -3.07
N ARG A 183 -12.02 -5.56 -2.03
CA ARG A 183 -13.48 -5.51 -2.10
C ARG A 183 -14.06 -4.48 -1.14
N ASN A 184 -15.31 -4.11 -1.35
CA ASN A 184 -16.03 -3.35 -0.34
C ASN A 184 -16.12 -4.11 0.99
N ALA A 185 -15.89 -3.38 2.10
CA ALA A 185 -15.94 -3.90 3.47
C ALA A 185 -17.35 -3.81 4.10
N ASP A 186 -18.42 -4.00 3.30
CA ASP A 186 -19.82 -3.87 3.69
C ASP A 186 -20.43 -5.16 4.26
N GLY A 187 -19.61 -6.17 4.51
CA GLY A 187 -19.99 -7.46 5.07
C GLY A 187 -19.06 -8.58 4.66
N PRO A 188 -19.41 -9.84 4.89
CA PRO A 188 -18.69 -10.99 4.32
C PRO A 188 -18.68 -10.93 2.79
N TYR A 189 -17.62 -11.45 2.18
CA TYR A 189 -17.53 -11.53 0.71
C TYR A 189 -18.69 -12.35 0.13
N HIS A 190 -19.23 -11.87 -0.97
CA HIS A 190 -20.28 -12.55 -1.75
C HIS A 190 -20.18 -12.20 -3.23
N ASP A 191 -20.71 -13.06 -4.09
CA ASP A 191 -20.74 -12.82 -5.52
C ASP A 191 -21.46 -11.51 -5.87
N GLY A 192 -20.89 -10.78 -6.81
CA GLY A 192 -21.41 -9.48 -7.27
C GLY A 192 -21.09 -8.30 -6.36
N GLN A 193 -20.31 -8.49 -5.30
CA GLN A 193 -19.78 -7.40 -4.50
C GLN A 193 -18.80 -6.56 -5.35
N TYR A 194 -18.75 -5.24 -5.10
CA TYR A 194 -17.79 -4.37 -5.79
C TYR A 194 -16.36 -4.73 -5.41
N VAL A 195 -15.54 -4.97 -6.42
CA VAL A 195 -14.14 -5.36 -6.31
C VAL A 195 -13.28 -4.51 -7.24
N LEU A 196 -12.01 -4.30 -6.87
CA LEU A 196 -11.07 -3.49 -7.63
C LEU A 196 -9.62 -3.86 -7.26
N THR A 197 -8.64 -3.23 -7.93
CA THR A 197 -7.22 -3.39 -7.60
C THR A 197 -6.66 -2.07 -7.08
N VAL A 198 -6.37 -2.01 -5.77
CA VAL A 198 -5.78 -0.84 -5.08
C VAL A 198 -4.39 -1.13 -4.50
N ASP A 199 -4.04 -2.41 -4.40
CA ASP A 199 -2.75 -2.87 -3.91
C ASP A 199 -1.81 -3.14 -5.07
N GLY A 200 -0.57 -2.65 -4.98
CA GLY A 200 0.39 -2.79 -6.06
C GLY A 200 1.79 -2.34 -5.66
N PHE A 201 2.60 -2.05 -6.67
CA PHE A 201 4.01 -1.71 -6.46
C PHE A 201 4.44 -0.52 -7.30
N LEU A 202 5.50 0.15 -6.85
CA LEU A 202 6.29 1.10 -7.63
C LEU A 202 7.73 0.60 -7.67
N VAL A 203 8.38 0.76 -8.80
CA VAL A 203 9.78 0.36 -8.99
C VAL A 203 10.55 1.43 -9.76
N THR A 204 11.84 1.56 -9.45
CA THR A 204 12.77 2.37 -10.24
C THR A 204 13.32 1.58 -11.44
N PRO A 205 13.86 2.23 -12.50
CA PRO A 205 14.26 1.55 -13.75
C PRO A 205 15.33 0.47 -13.59
N ASN A 206 16.12 0.54 -12.53
CA ASN A 206 17.13 -0.46 -12.19
C ASN A 206 16.57 -1.70 -11.45
N VAL A 207 15.25 -1.78 -11.30
CA VAL A 207 14.52 -2.95 -10.78
C VAL A 207 13.71 -3.56 -11.93
N ALA A 208 14.14 -4.71 -12.44
CA ALA A 208 13.39 -5.43 -13.46
C ALA A 208 12.32 -6.29 -12.82
N VAL A 209 11.07 -6.05 -13.16
CA VAL A 209 9.94 -6.85 -12.69
C VAL A 209 9.83 -8.11 -13.52
N ASP A 210 9.88 -9.28 -12.87
CA ASP A 210 9.76 -10.58 -13.52
C ASP A 210 8.29 -11.04 -13.55
N SER A 211 7.54 -10.78 -12.47
CA SER A 211 6.09 -11.05 -12.39
C SER A 211 5.42 -10.24 -11.28
N ALA A 212 4.12 -9.97 -11.45
CA ALA A 212 3.26 -9.45 -10.39
C ALA A 212 1.89 -10.15 -10.48
N ALA A 213 1.32 -10.50 -9.33
CA ALA A 213 0.04 -11.18 -9.24
C ALA A 213 -0.70 -10.85 -7.93
N VAL A 214 -2.01 -10.96 -7.96
CA VAL A 214 -2.85 -11.04 -6.77
C VAL A 214 -3.00 -12.52 -6.40
N LEU A 215 -2.81 -12.86 -5.12
CA LEU A 215 -2.99 -14.20 -4.60
C LEU A 215 -4.44 -14.37 -4.14
N ASP A 216 -5.23 -15.12 -4.90
CA ASP A 216 -6.64 -15.34 -4.56
C ASP A 216 -6.78 -16.16 -3.27
N THR A 217 -7.31 -15.51 -2.23
CA THR A 217 -7.70 -16.16 -0.96
C THR A 217 -9.22 -16.26 -0.82
N GLY A 218 -9.98 -15.83 -1.83
CA GLY A 218 -11.43 -15.66 -1.75
C GLY A 218 -11.84 -14.65 -0.69
N PHE A 219 -10.97 -13.68 -0.36
CA PHE A 219 -11.17 -12.72 0.73
C PHE A 219 -11.52 -13.38 2.08
N ALA A 220 -10.96 -14.57 2.33
CA ALA A 220 -11.31 -15.37 3.51
C ALA A 220 -10.83 -14.76 4.83
N TYR A 221 -9.81 -13.89 4.78
CA TYR A 221 -9.12 -13.37 5.97
C TYR A 221 -9.15 -11.85 6.08
N SER A 222 -9.43 -11.16 4.99
CA SER A 222 -9.39 -9.70 4.88
C SER A 222 -10.30 -9.24 3.74
N ASP A 223 -10.62 -7.96 3.68
CA ASP A 223 -11.19 -7.27 2.51
C ASP A 223 -10.14 -7.01 1.42
N HIS A 224 -8.88 -7.37 1.67
CA HIS A 224 -7.81 -7.40 0.68
C HIS A 224 -7.27 -8.82 0.46
N ASN A 225 -6.95 -9.13 -0.80
CA ASN A 225 -6.13 -10.27 -1.19
C ASN A 225 -4.65 -9.86 -1.19
N PRO A 226 -3.73 -10.75 -0.80
CA PRO A 226 -2.30 -10.44 -0.87
C PRO A 226 -1.83 -10.22 -2.31
N VAL A 227 -0.93 -9.25 -2.51
CA VAL A 227 -0.26 -9.04 -3.79
C VAL A 227 1.21 -9.50 -3.70
N GLN A 228 1.72 -10.05 -4.78
CA GLN A 228 3.08 -10.57 -4.88
C GLN A 228 3.77 -10.03 -6.12
N MET A 229 5.04 -9.68 -5.99
CA MET A 229 5.91 -9.32 -7.10
C MET A 229 7.24 -10.05 -6.97
N THR A 230 7.77 -10.56 -8.09
CA THR A 230 9.15 -11.00 -8.20
C THR A 230 9.93 -10.06 -9.09
N PHE A 231 11.18 -9.78 -8.72
CA PHE A 231 12.00 -8.81 -9.45
C PHE A 231 13.48 -9.14 -9.35
N THR A 232 14.26 -8.59 -10.27
CA THR A 232 15.73 -8.68 -10.33
C THR A 232 16.36 -7.30 -10.27
N LEU A 233 17.36 -7.12 -9.38
CA LEU A 233 18.13 -5.88 -9.28
C LEU A 233 19.14 -5.81 -10.44
N GLN A 234 19.06 -4.77 -11.25
CA GLN A 234 19.96 -4.53 -12.38
C GLN A 234 21.07 -3.55 -11.98
N LYS A 235 22.25 -3.70 -12.58
CA LYS A 235 23.41 -2.82 -12.36
C LYS A 235 23.44 -1.69 -13.40
#